data_4d047bd0b6a186158dd4566d770c2a50
#
_entry.id   4d047bd0b6a186158dd4566d770c2a50
#
_cell.length_a   1.000
_cell.length_b   1.000
_cell.length_c   1.000
_cell.angle_alpha   90.00
_cell.angle_beta   90.00
_cell.angle_gamma   90.00
#
_symmetry.space_group_name_H-M   'P 1'
#
loop_
_entity.id
_entity.type
_entity.pdbx_description
1 polymer ?
#
loop_
_entity_poly.entity_id
_entity_poly.type
_entity_poly.pdbx_seq_one_letter_code
_entity_poly.pdbx_strand_id
1 'polypeptide(L)'
;MTKKKWAAKIREQCMAVGTYKPQFETAIEELAEILEQKDKITKAYKADGCQSVVPYTNKAGAKNMTANPLLKQILDLKKIALPYWRDLGLTPAGLKKLNEDALKGKKRSALGEAMKSLGG
;
A
#
# COMPACT_ATOMS: atom_id res chain seq x y z
N MET A 1 -6.92 1.38 13.50
CA MET A 1 -6.28 2.73 13.50
C MET A 1 -7.03 3.66 12.57
N THR A 2 -7.00 4.95 12.83
CA THR A 2 -7.61 5.96 11.96
C THR A 2 -6.72 6.24 10.75
N LYS A 3 -7.31 6.82 9.70
CA LYS A 3 -6.57 7.28 8.52
C LYS A 3 -5.40 8.20 8.90
N LYS A 4 -5.64 9.14 9.81
CA LYS A 4 -4.62 10.09 10.27
C LYS A 4 -3.43 9.39 10.93
N LYS A 5 -3.68 8.41 11.77
CA LYS A 5 -2.62 7.61 12.42
C LYS A 5 -1.86 6.76 11.42
N TRP A 6 -2.56 6.15 10.47
CA TRP A 6 -1.91 5.39 9.40
C TRP A 6 -1.03 6.29 8.53
N ALA A 7 -1.52 7.46 8.14
CA ALA A 7 -0.73 8.41 7.34
C ALA A 7 0.56 8.82 8.06
N ALA A 8 0.47 9.13 9.35
CA ALA A 8 1.64 9.47 10.16
C ALA A 8 2.66 8.32 10.22
N LYS A 9 2.17 7.09 10.41
CA LYS A 9 3.03 5.90 10.44
C LYS A 9 3.72 5.65 9.11
N ILE A 10 2.99 5.78 8.01
CA ILE A 10 3.55 5.60 6.65
C ILE A 10 4.60 6.65 6.36
N ARG A 11 4.36 7.93 6.70
CA ARG A 11 5.36 9.00 6.56
C ARG A 11 6.63 8.69 7.32
N GLU A 12 6.49 8.27 8.57
CA GLU A 12 7.62 7.89 9.41
C GLU A 12 8.43 6.76 8.79
N GLN A 13 7.77 5.73 8.26
CA GLN A 13 8.44 4.62 7.58
C GLN A 13 9.15 5.08 6.31
N CYS A 14 8.53 5.95 5.51
CA CYS A 14 9.16 6.52 4.32
C CYS A 14 10.39 7.36 4.69
N MET A 15 10.32 8.15 5.73
CA MET A 15 11.47 8.91 6.23
C MET A 15 12.60 8.00 6.70
N ALA A 16 12.27 6.91 7.38
CA ALA A 16 13.25 5.95 7.88
C ALA A 16 14.03 5.24 6.76
N VAL A 17 13.39 4.96 5.63
CA VAL A 17 14.05 4.33 4.47
C VAL A 17 14.54 5.34 3.43
N GLY A 18 14.33 6.63 3.66
CA GLY A 18 14.83 7.70 2.78
C GLY A 18 14.01 7.91 1.51
N THR A 19 12.76 7.44 1.46
CA THR A 19 11.91 7.57 0.27
C THR A 19 10.87 8.67 0.37
N TYR A 20 10.80 9.37 1.52
CA TYR A 20 9.80 10.41 1.71
C TYR A 20 10.02 11.59 0.76
N LYS A 21 8.94 12.00 0.11
CA LYS A 21 8.88 13.24 -0.69
C LYS A 21 7.51 13.88 -0.51
N PRO A 22 7.42 15.23 -0.47
CA PRO A 22 6.12 15.91 -0.38
C PRO A 22 5.15 15.51 -1.50
N GLN A 23 5.67 15.19 -2.68
CA GLN A 23 4.87 14.75 -3.82
C GLN A 23 4.14 13.43 -3.56
N PHE A 24 4.57 12.65 -2.57
CA PHE A 24 3.98 11.35 -2.24
C PHE A 24 2.86 11.44 -1.21
N GLU A 25 2.55 12.65 -0.70
CA GLU A 25 1.51 12.82 0.33
C GLU A 25 0.15 12.30 -0.11
N THR A 26 -0.24 12.52 -1.36
CA THR A 26 -1.52 12.00 -1.90
C THR A 26 -1.55 10.47 -1.86
N ALA A 27 -0.47 9.81 -2.30
CA ALA A 27 -0.37 8.35 -2.26
C ALA A 27 -0.38 7.82 -0.82
N ILE A 28 0.28 8.51 0.10
CA ILE A 28 0.29 8.17 1.53
C ILE A 28 -1.12 8.24 2.11
N GLU A 29 -1.87 9.30 1.80
CA GLU A 29 -3.25 9.46 2.26
C GLU A 29 -4.19 8.39 1.68
N GLU A 30 -4.07 8.07 0.40
CA GLU A 30 -4.84 6.99 -0.24
C GLU A 30 -4.56 5.64 0.41
N LEU A 31 -3.30 5.31 0.64
CA LEU A 31 -2.91 4.08 1.34
C LEU A 31 -3.47 4.06 2.76
N ALA A 32 -3.37 5.18 3.48
CA ALA A 32 -3.89 5.30 4.85
C ALA A 32 -5.40 5.05 4.90
N GLU A 33 -6.15 5.54 3.93
CA GLU A 33 -7.59 5.30 3.81
C GLU A 33 -7.91 3.83 3.57
N ILE A 34 -7.17 3.17 2.69
CA ILE A 34 -7.31 1.73 2.43
C ILE A 34 -7.05 0.94 3.72
N LEU A 35 -6.02 1.29 4.47
CA LEU A 35 -5.66 0.60 5.71
C LEU A 35 -6.68 0.84 6.83
N GLU A 36 -7.27 2.04 6.90
CA GLU A 36 -8.37 2.31 7.84
C GLU A 36 -9.58 1.45 7.54
N GLN A 37 -9.97 1.35 6.27
CA GLN A 37 -11.07 0.47 5.85
C GLN A 37 -10.78 -0.99 6.15
N LYS A 38 -9.56 -1.44 5.87
CA LYS A 38 -9.11 -2.80 6.19
C LYS A 38 -9.21 -3.09 7.68
N ASP A 39 -8.80 -2.16 8.53
CA ASP A 39 -8.87 -2.32 9.98
C ASP A 39 -10.32 -2.44 10.47
N LYS A 40 -11.24 -1.63 9.93
CA LYS A 40 -12.66 -1.70 10.28
C LYS A 40 -13.27 -3.05 9.91
N ILE A 41 -12.98 -3.53 8.71
CA ILE A 41 -13.49 -4.82 8.23
C ILE A 41 -12.84 -5.97 9.02
N THR A 42 -11.55 -5.88 9.32
CA THR A 42 -10.85 -6.87 10.14
C THR A 42 -11.46 -6.96 11.54
N LYS A 43 -11.82 -5.82 12.13
CA LYS A 43 -12.47 -5.79 13.43
C LYS A 43 -13.83 -6.49 13.40
N ALA A 44 -14.63 -6.24 12.36
CA ALA A 44 -15.92 -6.91 12.17
C ALA A 44 -15.75 -8.41 11.97
N TYR A 45 -14.76 -8.83 11.18
CA TYR A 45 -14.44 -10.23 10.95
C TYR A 45 -14.04 -10.95 12.25
N LYS A 46 -13.22 -10.31 13.08
CA LYS A 46 -12.81 -10.85 14.40
C LYS A 46 -14.00 -10.91 15.37
N ALA A 47 -14.89 -9.93 15.33
CA ALA A 47 -16.09 -9.92 16.17
C ALA A 47 -17.03 -11.09 15.85
N ASP A 48 -17.06 -11.54 14.61
CA ASP A 48 -17.82 -12.72 14.17
C ASP A 48 -17.07 -14.06 14.40
N GLY A 49 -15.96 -14.07 15.11
CA GLY A 49 -15.20 -15.28 15.43
C GLY A 49 -14.27 -15.76 14.32
N CYS A 50 -13.90 -14.91 13.38
CA CYS A 50 -12.98 -15.24 12.27
C CYS A 50 -13.49 -16.41 11.40
N GLN A 51 -14.77 -16.46 11.13
CA GLN A 51 -15.37 -17.53 10.34
C GLN A 51 -15.01 -17.36 8.86
N SER A 52 -14.38 -18.35 8.26
CA SER A 52 -14.03 -18.34 6.83
C SER A 52 -15.23 -18.61 5.94
N VAL A 53 -16.24 -19.32 6.46
CA VAL A 53 -17.52 -19.59 5.79
C VAL A 53 -18.66 -19.16 6.68
N VAL A 54 -19.73 -18.68 6.06
CA VAL A 54 -20.93 -18.21 6.77
C VAL A 54 -22.19 -18.77 6.09
N PRO A 55 -23.31 -18.92 6.83
CA PRO A 55 -24.58 -19.35 6.24
C PRO A 55 -25.07 -18.33 5.22
N TYR A 56 -25.58 -18.82 4.11
CA TYR A 56 -26.23 -18.03 3.08
C TYR A 56 -27.56 -18.65 2.72
N THR A 57 -28.60 -17.84 2.67
CA THR A 57 -29.95 -18.28 2.23
C THR A 57 -30.17 -17.75 0.83
N ASN A 58 -30.37 -18.65 -0.14
CA ASN A 58 -30.65 -18.25 -1.52
C ASN A 58 -32.12 -17.77 -1.68
N LYS A 59 -32.45 -17.27 -2.87
CA LYS A 59 -33.80 -16.75 -3.16
C LYS A 59 -34.91 -17.83 -3.02
N ALA A 60 -34.55 -19.08 -3.13
CA ALA A 60 -35.51 -20.22 -2.97
C ALA A 60 -35.62 -20.67 -1.49
N GLY A 61 -34.92 -20.00 -0.55
CA GLY A 61 -34.97 -20.34 0.86
C GLY A 61 -34.04 -21.46 1.29
N ALA A 62 -33.25 -22.04 0.39
CA ALA A 62 -32.26 -23.05 0.74
C ALA A 62 -31.04 -22.42 1.42
N LYS A 63 -30.64 -23.02 2.55
CA LYS A 63 -29.44 -22.57 3.30
C LYS A 63 -28.19 -23.28 2.77
N ASN A 64 -27.21 -22.50 2.35
CA ASN A 64 -25.92 -22.98 1.91
C ASN A 64 -24.81 -22.29 2.71
N MET A 65 -23.62 -22.87 2.72
CA MET A 65 -22.42 -22.21 3.26
C MET A 65 -21.73 -21.48 2.12
N THR A 66 -21.27 -20.25 2.39
CA THR A 66 -20.52 -19.44 1.43
C THR A 66 -19.28 -18.86 2.11
N ALA A 67 -18.31 -18.47 1.30
CA ALA A 67 -17.14 -17.76 1.82
C ALA A 67 -17.56 -16.45 2.51
N ASN A 68 -16.93 -16.13 3.63
CA ASN A 68 -17.24 -14.91 4.37
C ASN A 68 -16.88 -13.68 3.54
N PRO A 69 -17.85 -12.80 3.18
CA PRO A 69 -17.56 -11.59 2.40
C PRO A 69 -16.55 -10.67 3.08
N LEU A 70 -16.52 -10.63 4.40
CA LEU A 70 -15.57 -9.81 5.17
C LEU A 70 -14.14 -10.27 4.91
N LEU A 71 -13.89 -11.58 4.91
CA LEU A 71 -12.56 -12.12 4.63
C LEU A 71 -12.12 -11.79 3.21
N LYS A 72 -13.03 -11.92 2.23
CA LYS A 72 -12.76 -11.56 0.84
C LYS A 72 -12.37 -10.08 0.71
N GLN A 73 -13.14 -9.20 1.35
CA GLN A 73 -12.86 -7.76 1.35
C GLN A 73 -11.49 -7.43 1.96
N ILE A 74 -11.12 -8.09 3.05
CA ILE A 74 -9.80 -7.92 3.67
C ILE A 74 -8.69 -8.31 2.70
N LEU A 75 -8.83 -9.46 2.03
CA LEU A 75 -7.83 -9.94 1.06
C LEU A 75 -7.74 -9.02 -0.15
N ASP A 76 -8.87 -8.52 -0.64
CA ASP A 76 -8.91 -7.57 -1.76
C ASP A 76 -8.23 -6.25 -1.39
N LEU A 77 -8.46 -5.72 -0.19
CA LEU A 77 -7.81 -4.50 0.29
C LEU A 77 -6.29 -4.68 0.45
N LYS A 78 -5.84 -5.84 0.90
CA LYS A 78 -4.40 -6.18 0.96
C LYS A 78 -3.77 -6.16 -0.43
N LYS A 79 -4.45 -6.70 -1.43
CA LYS A 79 -3.99 -6.67 -2.83
C LYS A 79 -3.93 -5.26 -3.39
N ILE A 80 -4.93 -4.44 -3.10
CA ILE A 80 -4.99 -3.03 -3.53
C ILE A 80 -3.89 -2.22 -2.87
N ALA A 81 -3.60 -2.47 -1.59
CA ALA A 81 -2.57 -1.76 -0.85
C ALA A 81 -1.14 -2.07 -1.32
N LEU A 82 -0.89 -3.27 -1.83
CA LEU A 82 0.46 -3.72 -2.19
C LEU A 82 1.18 -2.81 -3.19
N PRO A 83 0.57 -2.34 -4.30
CA PRO A 83 1.22 -1.38 -5.20
C PRO A 83 1.63 -0.08 -4.51
N TYR A 84 0.81 0.43 -3.59
CA TYR A 84 1.12 1.64 -2.81
C TYR A 84 2.35 1.42 -1.93
N TRP A 85 2.41 0.30 -1.19
CA TRP A 85 3.58 -0.05 -0.39
C TRP A 85 4.84 -0.13 -1.25
N ARG A 86 4.73 -0.74 -2.42
CA ARG A 86 5.85 -0.89 -3.35
C ARG A 86 6.31 0.46 -3.90
N ASP A 87 5.38 1.28 -4.37
CA ASP A 87 5.68 2.58 -4.97
C ASP A 87 6.29 3.56 -3.97
N LEU A 88 5.96 3.43 -2.69
CA LEU A 88 6.56 4.21 -1.60
C LEU A 88 7.90 3.64 -1.12
N GLY A 89 8.37 2.54 -1.71
CA GLY A 89 9.64 1.92 -1.33
C GLY A 89 9.61 1.20 0.02
N LEU A 90 8.42 0.80 0.48
CA LEU A 90 8.23 0.10 1.75
C LEU A 90 8.20 -1.41 1.60
N THR A 91 8.52 -1.92 0.42
CA THR A 91 8.82 -3.33 0.15
C THR A 91 10.26 -3.46 -0.33
N PRO A 92 10.93 -4.60 -0.14
CA PRO A 92 12.30 -4.78 -0.61
C PRO A 92 12.47 -4.50 -2.11
N ALA A 93 11.55 -5.01 -2.93
CA ALA A 93 11.60 -4.79 -4.38
C ALA A 93 11.36 -3.33 -4.75
N GLY A 94 10.40 -2.66 -4.11
CA GLY A 94 10.09 -1.25 -4.34
C GLY A 94 11.24 -0.34 -3.94
N LEU A 95 11.86 -0.58 -2.79
CA LEU A 95 13.01 0.20 -2.32
C LEU A 95 14.21 0.03 -3.27
N LYS A 96 14.48 -1.18 -3.70
CA LYS A 96 15.55 -1.46 -4.66
C LYS A 96 15.35 -0.69 -5.96
N LYS A 97 14.13 -0.72 -6.51
CA LYS A 97 13.80 -0.01 -7.76
C LYS A 97 13.97 1.51 -7.60
N LEU A 98 13.50 2.11 -6.50
CA LEU A 98 13.66 3.54 -6.25
C LEU A 98 15.13 3.92 -6.14
N ASN A 99 15.94 3.11 -5.48
CA ASN A 99 17.38 3.36 -5.36
C ASN A 99 18.09 3.23 -6.72
N GLU A 100 17.73 2.27 -7.53
CA GLU A 100 18.26 2.11 -8.89
C GLU A 100 17.90 3.31 -9.77
N ASP A 101 16.65 3.77 -9.73
CA ASP A 101 16.19 4.92 -10.50
C ASP A 101 16.88 6.20 -10.05
N ALA A 102 17.08 6.41 -8.76
CA ALA A 102 17.84 7.54 -8.21
C ALA A 102 19.30 7.50 -8.68
N LEU A 103 19.91 6.34 -8.70
CA LEU A 103 21.30 6.16 -9.15
C LEU A 103 21.43 6.44 -10.66
N LYS A 104 20.50 5.99 -11.47
CA LYS A 104 20.44 6.30 -12.90
C LYS A 104 20.30 7.80 -13.15
N GLY A 105 19.45 8.48 -12.38
CA GLY A 105 19.29 9.93 -12.44
C GLY A 105 20.57 10.69 -12.13
N LYS A 106 21.31 10.26 -11.11
CA LYS A 106 22.63 10.84 -10.76
C LYS A 106 23.67 10.62 -11.87
N LYS A 107 23.71 9.44 -12.44
CA LYS A 107 24.63 9.13 -13.57
C LYS A 107 24.32 9.99 -14.79
N ARG A 108 23.05 10.20 -15.13
CA ARG A 108 22.63 11.08 -16.22
C ARG A 108 23.04 12.52 -15.97
N SER A 109 22.86 13.02 -14.76
CA SER A 109 23.27 14.40 -14.38
C SER A 109 24.77 14.58 -14.48
N ALA A 110 25.55 13.64 -13.97
CA ALA A 110 27.02 13.67 -14.05
C ALA A 110 27.52 13.65 -15.51
N LEU A 111 26.91 12.81 -16.34
CA LEU A 111 27.22 12.75 -17.77
C LEU A 111 26.85 14.05 -18.48
N GLY A 112 25.70 14.63 -18.19
CA GLY A 112 25.26 15.89 -18.74
C GLY A 112 26.21 17.04 -18.39
N GLU A 113 26.69 17.13 -17.16
CA GLU A 113 27.67 18.12 -16.72
C GLU A 113 29.02 17.92 -17.43
N ALA A 114 29.46 16.67 -17.55
CA ALA A 114 30.69 16.35 -18.25
C ALA A 114 30.61 16.75 -19.73
N MET A 115 29.49 16.52 -20.38
CA MET A 115 29.26 16.94 -21.76
C MET A 115 29.24 18.45 -21.92
N LYS A 116 28.66 19.20 -20.97
CA LYS A 116 28.68 20.66 -20.96
C LYS A 116 30.08 21.22 -20.81
N SER A 117 30.92 20.61 -19.98
CA SER A 117 32.32 21.03 -19.80
C SER A 117 33.15 20.80 -21.06
N LEU A 118 32.86 19.74 -21.82
CA LEU A 118 33.57 19.41 -23.06
C LEU A 118 33.08 20.24 -24.25
N GLY A 119 31.82 20.72 -24.22
CA GLY A 119 31.24 21.50 -25.29
C GLY A 119 31.42 23.00 -25.17
N GLY A 120 32.00 23.42 -24.09
CA GLY A 120 32.20 24.85 -23.80
C GLY A 120 33.54 25.36 -24.13
#